data_ab91332ab64d4d7b1bf94871ca90ff3f
#
_entry.id   ab91332ab64d4d7b1bf94871ca90ff3f
#
_cell.length_a   1.000
_cell.length_b   1.000
_cell.length_c   1.000
_cell.angle_alpha   90.00
_cell.angle_beta   90.00
_cell.angle_gamma   90.00
#
_symmetry.space_group_name_H-M   'P 1'
#
loop_
_entity.id
_entity.type
_entity.pdbx_description
1 polymer ?
#
loop_
_entity_poly.entity_id
_entity_poly.type
_entity_poly.pdbx_seq_one_letter_code
_entity_poly.pdbx_strand_id
1 'polypeptide(L)'
;MKKSLRILQDLALVPEGRNCALIIRHADRNGAIDALVDAKEGLNEVGRKRSMELGAALRRFDYLRMISSPVERCVETCEAMAKGFGPNHTIETTEYLGMMAPTMLQPGVAYQLMRSMGLHGFVEAYVAGRIDKKAVLSCEEGARMLMAYAIDRLRGATGTALSLVTHDMLITPAMVRYFGYDHRTKGLVPFLDGMVLYESDYGLRLCHAGKVLKVTKDGNIKD
;
A
#
# COMPACT_ATOMS: atom_id res chain seq x y z
N MET A 1 -14.76 -20.30 9.82
CA MET A 1 -14.96 -19.40 8.65
C MET A 1 -13.67 -18.65 8.37
N LYS A 2 -13.11 -18.77 7.15
CA LYS A 2 -11.96 -17.92 6.74
C LYS A 2 -12.41 -16.46 6.70
N LYS A 3 -11.69 -15.60 7.41
CA LYS A 3 -11.95 -14.16 7.37
C LYS A 3 -11.56 -13.66 5.97
N SER A 4 -12.54 -13.16 5.19
CA SER A 4 -12.31 -12.54 3.89
C SER A 4 -11.31 -11.38 4.00
N LEU A 5 -10.53 -11.13 2.95
CA LEU A 5 -9.66 -9.96 2.87
C LEU A 5 -10.52 -8.69 2.98
N ARG A 6 -10.22 -7.82 3.95
CA ARG A 6 -10.99 -6.58 4.16
C ARG A 6 -11.02 -5.70 2.91
N ILE A 7 -9.90 -5.58 2.21
CA ILE A 7 -9.77 -4.73 1.02
C ILE A 7 -10.77 -5.11 -0.11
N LEU A 8 -11.29 -6.34 -0.12
CA LEU A 8 -12.29 -6.76 -1.09
C LEU A 8 -13.61 -5.99 -0.95
N GLN A 9 -13.94 -5.53 0.27
CA GLN A 9 -15.10 -4.68 0.52
C GLN A 9 -14.94 -3.32 -0.18
N ASP A 10 -13.73 -2.74 -0.13
CA ASP A 10 -13.44 -1.47 -0.80
C ASP A 10 -13.35 -1.67 -2.31
N LEU A 11 -12.79 -2.78 -2.76
CA LEU A 11 -12.74 -3.13 -4.18
C LEU A 11 -14.16 -3.22 -4.79
N ALA A 12 -15.14 -3.68 -4.03
CA ALA A 12 -16.54 -3.77 -4.49
C ALA A 12 -17.19 -2.38 -4.75
N LEU A 13 -16.60 -1.30 -4.24
CA LEU A 13 -17.06 0.08 -4.51
C LEU A 13 -16.57 0.63 -5.86
N VAL A 14 -15.62 -0.02 -6.50
CA VAL A 14 -15.10 0.40 -7.81
C VAL A 14 -16.14 0.10 -8.89
N PRO A 15 -16.64 1.10 -9.64
CA PRO A 15 -17.62 0.86 -10.70
C PRO A 15 -17.05 -0.04 -11.80
N GLU A 16 -17.92 -0.77 -12.47
CA GLU A 16 -17.56 -1.62 -13.61
C GLU A 16 -16.91 -0.81 -14.74
N GLY A 17 -15.88 -1.38 -15.38
CA GLY A 17 -15.12 -0.73 -16.45
C GLY A 17 -14.24 0.45 -16.02
N ARG A 18 -14.17 0.79 -14.74
CA ARG A 18 -13.29 1.87 -14.23
C ARG A 18 -11.97 1.33 -13.74
N ASN A 19 -10.91 2.12 -13.93
CA ASN A 19 -9.59 1.82 -13.38
C ASN A 19 -9.57 1.96 -11.86
N CYS A 20 -8.74 1.14 -11.21
CA CYS A 20 -8.45 1.31 -9.80
C CYS A 20 -6.98 1.02 -9.49
N ALA A 21 -6.50 1.61 -8.39
CA ALA A 21 -5.21 1.28 -7.80
C ALA A 21 -5.39 0.79 -6.36
N LEU A 22 -4.91 -0.41 -6.08
CA LEU A 22 -4.76 -0.94 -4.74
C LEU A 22 -3.39 -0.51 -4.22
N ILE A 23 -3.35 0.23 -3.12
CA ILE A 23 -2.11 0.61 -2.42
C ILE A 23 -2.05 -0.25 -1.18
N ILE A 24 -1.28 -1.35 -1.21
CA ILE A 24 -1.37 -2.41 -0.21
C ILE A 24 -0.02 -2.76 0.40
N ARG A 25 -0.08 -3.18 1.68
CA ARG A 25 1.03 -3.87 2.31
C ARG A 25 1.21 -5.26 1.69
N HIS A 26 2.46 -5.71 1.55
CA HIS A 26 2.77 -7.08 1.17
C HIS A 26 2.02 -8.12 2.02
N ALA A 27 1.94 -9.36 1.56
CA ALA A 27 1.23 -10.43 2.24
C ALA A 27 1.98 -11.00 3.47
N ASP A 28 1.34 -11.98 4.11
CA ASP A 28 1.82 -12.59 5.35
C ASP A 28 3.20 -13.25 5.16
N ARG A 29 4.09 -13.01 6.10
CA ARG A 29 5.42 -13.58 6.24
C ARG A 29 5.59 -14.26 7.60
N ASN A 30 6.70 -14.93 7.84
CA ASN A 30 7.04 -15.44 9.16
C ASN A 30 7.50 -14.29 10.10
N GLY A 31 7.58 -14.60 11.39
CA GLY A 31 8.02 -13.65 12.41
C GLY A 31 6.95 -12.65 12.86
N ALA A 32 7.30 -11.80 13.81
CA ALA A 32 6.39 -10.79 14.35
C ALA A 32 6.00 -9.75 13.29
N ILE A 33 4.76 -9.30 13.35
CA ILE A 33 4.18 -8.40 12.34
C ILE A 33 4.90 -7.04 12.26
N ASP A 34 5.53 -6.64 13.35
CA ASP A 34 6.22 -5.36 13.56
C ASP A 34 7.74 -5.49 13.67
N ALA A 35 8.30 -6.69 13.42
CA ALA A 35 9.73 -6.90 13.46
C ALA A 35 10.42 -6.29 12.22
N LEU A 36 11.58 -5.67 12.45
CA LEU A 36 12.53 -5.38 11.38
C LEU A 36 13.13 -6.71 10.91
N VAL A 37 12.83 -7.08 9.68
CA VAL A 37 13.26 -8.35 9.11
C VAL A 37 14.16 -8.15 7.90
N ASP A 38 14.90 -9.21 7.56
CA ASP A 38 15.74 -9.22 6.37
C ASP A 38 14.91 -8.93 5.12
N ALA A 39 15.50 -8.17 4.20
CA ALA A 39 14.88 -7.90 2.90
C ALA A 39 14.65 -9.17 2.07
N LYS A 40 15.44 -10.21 2.33
CA LYS A 40 15.31 -11.52 1.68
C LYS A 40 14.26 -12.45 2.29
N GLU A 41 13.59 -12.03 3.39
CA GLU A 41 12.50 -12.83 3.94
C GLU A 41 11.27 -12.72 3.02
N GLY A 42 10.91 -13.85 2.42
CA GLY A 42 9.75 -14.01 1.55
C GLY A 42 8.44 -14.28 2.31
N LEU A 43 7.40 -14.63 1.56
CA LEU A 43 6.09 -14.95 2.10
C LEU A 43 6.05 -16.35 2.75
N ASN A 44 5.18 -16.51 3.74
CA ASN A 44 4.76 -17.83 4.20
C ASN A 44 3.61 -18.38 3.31
N GLU A 45 3.18 -19.61 3.58
CA GLU A 45 2.10 -20.26 2.80
C GLU A 45 0.77 -19.49 2.88
N VAL A 46 0.46 -18.92 4.04
CA VAL A 46 -0.76 -18.13 4.23
C VAL A 46 -0.72 -16.89 3.34
N GLY A 47 0.42 -16.19 3.30
CA GLY A 47 0.63 -15.02 2.46
C GLY A 47 0.48 -15.34 0.98
N ARG A 48 1.12 -16.40 0.49
CA ARG A 48 0.99 -16.84 -0.91
C ARG A 48 -0.47 -17.16 -1.26
N LYS A 49 -1.17 -17.89 -0.42
CA LYS A 49 -2.57 -18.26 -0.65
C LYS A 49 -3.49 -17.05 -0.68
N ARG A 50 -3.36 -16.15 0.29
CA ARG A 50 -4.18 -14.92 0.37
C ARG A 50 -3.90 -13.97 -0.80
N SER A 51 -2.65 -13.88 -1.25
CA SER A 51 -2.29 -13.13 -2.46
C SER A 51 -2.95 -13.71 -3.71
N MET A 52 -2.97 -15.04 -3.86
CA MET A 52 -3.71 -15.69 -4.96
C MET A 52 -5.22 -15.42 -4.88
N GLU A 53 -5.81 -15.44 -3.68
CA GLU A 53 -7.22 -15.10 -3.46
C GLU A 53 -7.51 -13.65 -3.88
N LEU A 54 -6.61 -12.70 -3.55
CA LEU A 54 -6.72 -11.30 -3.99
C LEU A 54 -6.61 -11.19 -5.51
N GLY A 55 -5.63 -11.84 -6.13
CA GLY A 55 -5.48 -11.88 -7.58
C GLY A 55 -6.72 -12.43 -8.28
N ALA A 56 -7.31 -13.51 -7.76
CA ALA A 56 -8.55 -14.08 -8.29
C ALA A 56 -9.74 -13.12 -8.22
N ALA A 57 -9.82 -12.32 -7.14
CA ALA A 57 -10.86 -11.30 -6.99
C ALA A 57 -10.73 -10.13 -7.99
N LEU A 58 -9.52 -9.93 -8.52
CA LEU A 58 -9.24 -8.90 -9.54
C LEU A 58 -9.56 -9.33 -10.96
N ARG A 59 -9.99 -10.59 -11.21
CA ARG A 59 -10.33 -11.10 -12.57
C ARG A 59 -11.48 -10.38 -13.25
N ARG A 60 -12.20 -9.52 -12.55
CA ARG A 60 -13.21 -8.63 -13.14
C ARG A 60 -12.61 -7.48 -13.98
N PHE A 61 -11.30 -7.26 -13.89
CA PHE A 61 -10.55 -6.32 -14.71
C PHE A 61 -9.92 -7.04 -15.89
N ASP A 62 -9.75 -6.33 -17.00
CA ASP A 62 -9.17 -6.89 -18.23
C ASP A 62 -7.67 -7.11 -18.09
N TYR A 63 -7.01 -6.29 -17.28
CA TYR A 63 -5.57 -6.28 -17.09
C TYR A 63 -5.18 -5.98 -15.64
N LEU A 64 -4.14 -6.66 -15.14
CA LEU A 64 -3.55 -6.40 -13.83
C LEU A 64 -2.11 -5.91 -13.99
N ARG A 65 -1.89 -4.64 -13.72
CA ARG A 65 -0.55 -4.06 -13.61
C ARG A 65 -0.12 -4.05 -12.15
N MET A 66 1.05 -4.58 -11.86
CA MET A 66 1.60 -4.59 -10.51
C MET A 66 2.94 -3.85 -10.47
N ILE A 67 3.09 -2.95 -9.52
CA ILE A 67 4.34 -2.26 -9.24
C ILE A 67 4.71 -2.54 -7.78
N SER A 68 5.88 -3.09 -7.57
CA SER A 68 6.32 -3.61 -6.28
C SER A 68 7.55 -2.89 -5.74
N SER A 69 7.67 -2.79 -4.43
CA SER A 69 8.97 -2.70 -3.78
C SER A 69 9.88 -3.85 -4.26
N PRO A 70 11.20 -3.64 -4.42
CA PRO A 70 12.11 -4.72 -4.82
C PRO A 70 12.37 -5.74 -3.72
N VAL A 71 11.85 -5.53 -2.51
CA VAL A 71 11.98 -6.44 -1.38
C VAL A 71 11.20 -7.73 -1.66
N GLU A 72 11.83 -8.89 -1.43
CA GLU A 72 11.36 -10.20 -1.88
C GLU A 72 9.90 -10.49 -1.54
N ARG A 73 9.46 -10.24 -0.31
CA ARG A 73 8.05 -10.43 0.10
C ARG A 73 7.04 -9.60 -0.68
N CYS A 74 7.43 -8.44 -1.20
CA CYS A 74 6.56 -7.62 -2.05
C CYS A 74 6.47 -8.19 -3.46
N VAL A 75 7.61 -8.63 -4.01
CA VAL A 75 7.68 -9.29 -5.32
C VAL A 75 6.87 -10.59 -5.31
N GLU A 76 7.10 -11.47 -4.32
CA GLU A 76 6.35 -12.71 -4.15
C GLU A 76 4.83 -12.47 -3.96
N THR A 77 4.43 -11.35 -3.33
CA THR A 77 3.02 -10.96 -3.25
C THR A 77 2.45 -10.74 -4.64
N CYS A 78 3.15 -9.99 -5.50
CA CYS A 78 2.74 -9.76 -6.89
C CYS A 78 2.71 -11.06 -7.70
N GLU A 79 3.73 -11.92 -7.58
CA GLU A 79 3.77 -13.21 -8.27
C GLU A 79 2.62 -14.13 -7.88
N ALA A 80 2.28 -14.18 -6.59
CA ALA A 80 1.15 -14.95 -6.12
C ALA A 80 -0.19 -14.34 -6.57
N MET A 81 -0.33 -13.01 -6.60
CA MET A 81 -1.49 -12.34 -7.19
C MET A 81 -1.61 -12.65 -8.69
N ALA A 82 -0.51 -12.64 -9.44
CA ALA A 82 -0.47 -13.00 -10.85
C ALA A 82 -0.99 -14.42 -11.09
N LYS A 83 -0.55 -15.39 -10.29
CA LYS A 83 -1.06 -16.78 -10.35
C LYS A 83 -2.57 -16.85 -10.11
N GLY A 84 -3.08 -16.01 -9.22
CA GLY A 84 -4.53 -15.94 -8.97
C GLY A 84 -5.29 -15.24 -10.09
N PHE A 85 -4.74 -14.20 -10.70
CA PHE A 85 -5.38 -13.39 -11.73
C PHE A 85 -5.42 -14.08 -13.09
N GLY A 86 -4.28 -14.59 -13.57
CA GLY A 86 -4.14 -15.19 -14.90
C GLY A 86 -3.11 -14.48 -15.77
N PRO A 87 -3.10 -14.72 -17.11
CA PRO A 87 -1.99 -14.33 -17.96
C PRO A 87 -1.88 -12.82 -18.27
N ASN A 88 -2.98 -12.07 -18.18
CA ASN A 88 -3.02 -10.66 -18.61
C ASN A 88 -2.48 -9.73 -17.50
N HIS A 89 -1.19 -9.82 -17.19
CA HIS A 89 -0.57 -9.01 -16.14
C HIS A 89 0.85 -8.57 -16.49
N THR A 90 1.34 -7.54 -15.76
CA THR A 90 2.76 -7.18 -15.68
C THR A 90 3.18 -6.98 -14.23
N ILE A 91 4.46 -7.25 -13.93
CA ILE A 91 5.11 -6.97 -12.65
C ILE A 91 6.34 -6.10 -12.93
N GLU A 92 6.39 -4.94 -12.29
CA GLU A 92 7.51 -4.02 -12.30
C GLU A 92 8.01 -3.81 -10.87
N THR A 93 9.29 -3.54 -10.67
CA THR A 93 9.84 -3.18 -9.36
C THR A 93 10.33 -1.75 -9.35
N THR A 94 10.23 -1.08 -8.20
CA THR A 94 10.74 0.27 -8.01
C THR A 94 11.17 0.50 -6.56
N GLU A 95 12.31 1.15 -6.38
CA GLU A 95 12.76 1.61 -5.05
C GLU A 95 11.79 2.63 -4.42
N TYR A 96 10.99 3.32 -5.24
CA TYR A 96 9.99 4.27 -4.75
C TYR A 96 8.97 3.64 -3.80
N LEU A 97 8.68 2.36 -3.92
CA LEU A 97 7.80 1.60 -3.03
C LEU A 97 8.57 0.85 -1.93
N GLY A 98 9.89 1.01 -1.82
CA GLY A 98 10.70 0.50 -0.73
C GLY A 98 10.30 1.10 0.60
N MET A 99 10.57 0.42 1.70
CA MET A 99 10.06 0.69 3.06
C MET A 99 9.57 2.13 3.33
N MET A 100 10.40 3.14 3.19
CA MET A 100 10.07 4.56 3.23
C MET A 100 10.90 5.35 2.21
N ALA A 101 11.42 4.66 1.18
CA ALA A 101 12.42 5.22 0.28
C ALA A 101 12.12 6.64 -0.22
N PRO A 102 10.91 6.97 -0.69
CA PRO A 102 10.62 8.31 -1.20
C PRO A 102 10.58 9.40 -0.12
N THR A 103 10.48 9.02 1.16
CA THR A 103 10.37 9.98 2.27
C THR A 103 11.65 10.14 3.06
N MET A 104 12.63 9.25 2.88
CA MET A 104 13.91 9.31 3.57
C MET A 104 14.88 10.26 2.86
N LEU A 105 15.11 11.44 3.45
CA LEU A 105 16.11 12.40 2.97
C LEU A 105 17.53 12.01 3.39
N GLN A 106 17.66 11.38 4.55
CA GLN A 106 18.91 10.83 5.08
C GLN A 106 18.67 9.38 5.53
N PRO A 107 18.74 8.37 4.62
CA PRO A 107 18.39 6.99 4.93
C PRO A 107 19.15 6.40 6.12
N GLY A 108 20.46 6.69 6.26
CA GLY A 108 21.26 6.21 7.39
C GLY A 108 20.72 6.66 8.74
N VAL A 109 20.33 7.94 8.86
CA VAL A 109 19.74 8.50 10.09
C VAL A 109 18.36 7.89 10.35
N ALA A 110 17.52 7.80 9.32
CA ALA A 110 16.20 7.19 9.44
C ALA A 110 16.26 5.73 9.91
N TYR A 111 17.17 4.93 9.38
CA TYR A 111 17.39 3.54 9.81
C TYR A 111 17.90 3.44 11.26
N GLN A 112 18.81 4.34 11.69
CA GLN A 112 19.25 4.38 13.08
C GLN A 112 18.09 4.69 14.03
N LEU A 113 17.24 5.67 13.67
CA LEU A 113 16.04 6.01 14.44
C LEU A 113 15.07 4.83 14.53
N MET A 114 14.80 4.14 13.40
CA MET A 114 13.96 2.94 13.42
C MET A 114 14.51 1.84 14.31
N ARG A 115 15.81 1.62 14.32
CA ARG A 115 16.43 0.61 15.19
C ARG A 115 16.34 0.99 16.67
N SER A 116 16.52 2.27 17.00
CA SER A 116 16.50 2.74 18.40
C SER A 116 15.08 2.80 18.98
N MET A 117 14.08 3.14 18.17
CA MET A 117 12.69 3.31 18.59
C MET A 117 11.82 2.06 18.36
N GLY A 118 12.27 1.11 17.53
CA GLY A 118 11.41 0.07 16.94
C GLY A 118 10.45 0.65 15.92
N LEU A 119 9.78 -0.24 15.14
CA LEU A 119 8.86 0.19 14.06
C LEU A 119 7.68 1.02 14.59
N HIS A 120 7.03 0.56 15.66
CA HIS A 120 5.89 1.28 16.26
C HIS A 120 6.29 2.66 16.78
N GLY A 121 7.37 2.75 17.55
CA GLY A 121 7.87 4.01 18.11
C GLY A 121 8.26 5.00 17.01
N PHE A 122 8.89 4.50 15.94
CA PHE A 122 9.24 5.33 14.79
C PHE A 122 7.98 5.85 14.07
N VAL A 123 7.00 5.00 13.76
CA VAL A 123 5.75 5.43 13.10
C VAL A 123 5.01 6.44 13.96
N GLU A 124 4.93 6.22 15.28
CA GLU A 124 4.31 7.18 16.19
C GLU A 124 5.03 8.54 16.18
N ALA A 125 6.36 8.54 16.26
CA ALA A 125 7.16 9.75 16.20
C ALA A 125 7.02 10.47 14.85
N TYR A 126 6.98 9.71 13.75
CA TYR A 126 6.82 10.21 12.40
C TYR A 126 5.46 10.88 12.19
N VAL A 127 4.38 10.21 12.55
CA VAL A 127 3.01 10.73 12.46
C VAL A 127 2.82 11.97 13.35
N ALA A 128 3.45 11.98 14.51
CA ALA A 128 3.41 13.12 15.44
C ALA A 128 4.33 14.29 15.05
N GLY A 129 5.08 14.17 13.94
CA GLY A 129 6.01 15.22 13.49
C GLY A 129 7.23 15.41 14.40
N ARG A 130 7.60 14.39 15.19
CA ARG A 130 8.73 14.43 16.12
C ARG A 130 10.06 13.99 15.51
N ILE A 131 10.07 13.57 14.25
CA ILE A 131 11.31 13.25 13.53
C ILE A 131 11.81 14.49 12.80
N ASP A 132 13.13 14.70 12.82
CA ASP A 132 13.74 15.82 12.13
C ASP A 132 13.41 15.79 10.63
N LYS A 133 12.81 16.87 10.12
CA LYS A 133 12.44 17.04 8.71
C LYS A 133 13.64 17.04 7.76
N LYS A 134 14.86 17.22 8.28
CA LYS A 134 16.08 17.05 7.48
C LYS A 134 16.40 15.58 7.23
N ALA A 135 15.92 14.68 8.07
CA ALA A 135 16.14 13.25 7.94
C ALA A 135 15.01 12.55 7.17
N VAL A 136 13.76 12.96 7.39
CA VAL A 136 12.56 12.36 6.81
C VAL A 136 11.56 13.47 6.49
N LEU A 137 10.92 13.43 5.32
CA LEU A 137 9.81 14.32 4.97
C LEU A 137 8.70 14.23 6.03
N SER A 138 7.88 15.26 6.14
CA SER A 138 6.70 15.18 7.01
C SER A 138 5.76 14.05 6.59
N CYS A 139 4.99 13.52 7.55
CA CYS A 139 3.96 12.51 7.28
C CYS A 139 2.97 12.96 6.19
N GLU A 140 2.60 14.24 6.19
CA GLU A 140 1.72 14.82 5.18
C GLU A 140 2.35 14.82 3.79
N GLU A 141 3.59 15.25 3.66
CA GLU A 141 4.32 15.24 2.39
C GLU A 141 4.51 13.81 1.86
N GLY A 142 4.91 12.87 2.74
CA GLY A 142 5.03 11.46 2.38
C GLY A 142 3.72 10.83 1.90
N ALA A 143 2.62 11.10 2.59
CA ALA A 143 1.30 10.63 2.18
C ALA A 143 0.87 11.20 0.82
N ARG A 144 1.09 12.50 0.58
CA ARG A 144 0.81 13.15 -0.72
C ARG A 144 1.68 12.57 -1.84
N MET A 145 2.97 12.33 -1.59
CA MET A 145 3.87 11.73 -2.57
C MET A 145 3.40 10.34 -2.99
N LEU A 146 3.03 9.48 -2.03
CA LEU A 146 2.50 8.15 -2.32
C LEU A 146 1.20 8.24 -3.13
N MET A 147 0.31 9.15 -2.78
CA MET A 147 -0.96 9.34 -3.49
C MET A 147 -0.74 9.89 -4.90
N ALA A 148 0.12 10.91 -5.06
CA ALA A 148 0.46 11.47 -6.37
C ALA A 148 1.07 10.40 -7.30
N TYR A 149 1.95 9.56 -6.76
CA TYR A 149 2.50 8.42 -7.48
C TYR A 149 1.41 7.43 -7.92
N ALA A 150 0.50 7.06 -7.02
CA ALA A 150 -0.62 6.17 -7.36
C ALA A 150 -1.53 6.76 -8.45
N ILE A 151 -1.84 8.05 -8.37
CA ILE A 151 -2.66 8.76 -9.36
C ILE A 151 -1.98 8.80 -10.72
N ASP A 152 -0.68 9.10 -10.76
CA ASP A 152 0.09 9.13 -12.00
C ASP A 152 0.12 7.76 -12.67
N ARG A 153 0.33 6.70 -11.91
CA ARG A 153 0.39 5.34 -12.40
C ARG A 153 -0.97 4.73 -12.76
N LEU A 154 -2.05 5.26 -12.19
CA LEU A 154 -3.42 4.83 -12.51
C LEU A 154 -3.84 5.26 -13.94
N ARG A 155 -3.21 6.28 -14.49
CA ARG A 155 -3.48 6.75 -15.85
C ARG A 155 -3.11 5.66 -16.85
N GLY A 156 -4.05 5.26 -17.69
CA GLY A 156 -3.79 4.20 -18.67
C GLY A 156 -5.06 3.67 -19.31
N ALA A 157 -5.00 2.44 -19.76
CA ALA A 157 -6.11 1.75 -20.41
C ALA A 157 -7.31 1.56 -19.47
N THR A 158 -8.51 1.65 -20.01
CA THR A 158 -9.77 1.37 -19.31
C THR A 158 -9.82 -0.10 -18.87
N GLY A 159 -10.44 -0.37 -17.71
CA GLY A 159 -10.59 -1.74 -17.19
C GLY A 159 -9.35 -2.31 -16.52
N THR A 160 -8.37 -1.48 -16.18
CA THR A 160 -7.11 -1.90 -15.56
C THR A 160 -7.17 -1.81 -14.03
N ALA A 161 -6.77 -2.89 -13.34
CA ALA A 161 -6.39 -2.85 -11.95
C ALA A 161 -4.87 -2.61 -11.83
N LEU A 162 -4.49 -1.57 -11.10
CA LEU A 162 -3.10 -1.34 -10.67
C LEU A 162 -2.95 -1.83 -9.23
N SER A 163 -1.90 -2.59 -8.91
CA SER A 163 -1.55 -2.92 -7.53
C SER A 163 -0.18 -2.38 -7.19
N LEU A 164 -0.12 -1.49 -6.20
CA LEU A 164 1.12 -0.94 -5.63
C LEU A 164 1.42 -1.70 -4.34
N VAL A 165 2.38 -2.62 -4.39
CA VAL A 165 2.72 -3.48 -3.24
C VAL A 165 3.94 -2.91 -2.52
N THR A 166 3.75 -2.54 -1.26
CA THR A 166 4.75 -1.87 -0.44
C THR A 166 4.71 -2.33 1.02
N HIS A 167 5.15 -1.49 1.94
CA HIS A 167 5.35 -1.79 3.36
C HIS A 167 4.43 -0.95 4.25
N ASP A 168 4.18 -1.44 5.45
CA ASP A 168 3.44 -0.76 6.51
C ASP A 168 3.98 0.63 6.84
N MET A 169 5.31 0.78 6.81
CA MET A 169 6.00 2.05 7.09
C MET A 169 5.64 3.17 6.11
N LEU A 170 5.26 2.83 4.89
CA LEU A 170 4.83 3.80 3.88
C LEU A 170 3.31 3.98 3.89
N ILE A 171 2.54 2.89 4.12
CA ILE A 171 1.08 2.92 4.07
C ILE A 171 0.48 3.47 5.36
N THR A 172 0.97 3.08 6.55
CA THR A 172 0.35 3.47 7.82
C THR A 172 0.28 4.99 7.99
N PRO A 173 1.35 5.78 7.73
CA PRO A 173 1.25 7.24 7.77
C PRO A 173 0.22 7.81 6.80
N ALA A 174 0.15 7.27 5.59
CA ALA A 174 -0.86 7.70 4.61
C ALA A 174 -2.29 7.38 5.09
N MET A 175 -2.50 6.20 5.68
CA MET A 175 -3.77 5.82 6.29
C MET A 175 -4.17 6.73 7.45
N VAL A 176 -3.21 7.13 8.29
CA VAL A 176 -3.45 8.12 9.34
C VAL A 176 -3.89 9.45 8.74
N ARG A 177 -3.16 9.94 7.73
CA ARG A 177 -3.44 11.23 7.09
C ARG A 177 -4.80 11.28 6.39
N TYR A 178 -5.16 10.24 5.63
CA TYR A 178 -6.38 10.26 4.83
C TYR A 178 -7.61 9.77 5.61
N PHE A 179 -7.46 8.78 6.47
CA PHE A 179 -8.60 8.12 7.11
C PHE A 179 -8.65 8.28 8.62
N GLY A 180 -7.67 8.92 9.24
CA GLY A 180 -7.56 8.97 10.70
C GLY A 180 -7.32 7.59 11.29
N TYR A 181 -6.58 6.72 10.59
CA TYR A 181 -6.31 5.36 11.06
C TYR A 181 -5.61 5.38 12.42
N ASP A 182 -6.24 4.77 13.41
CA ASP A 182 -5.70 4.72 14.77
C ASP A 182 -4.66 3.59 14.90
N HIS A 183 -3.43 3.90 14.49
CA HIS A 183 -2.31 2.97 14.55
C HIS A 183 -1.86 2.62 15.98
N ARG A 184 -2.24 3.42 16.98
CA ARG A 184 -1.89 3.17 18.39
C ARG A 184 -2.68 2.01 18.96
N THR A 185 -3.95 1.91 18.63
CA THR A 185 -4.82 0.83 19.10
C THR A 185 -4.89 -0.35 18.13
N LYS A 186 -4.76 -0.11 16.82
CA LYS A 186 -4.89 -1.13 15.77
C LYS A 186 -3.56 -1.70 15.30
N GLY A 187 -2.43 -1.11 15.72
CA GLY A 187 -1.11 -1.44 15.19
C GLY A 187 -0.89 -0.92 13.78
N LEU A 188 0.17 -1.40 13.13
CA LEU A 188 0.46 -1.09 11.73
C LEU A 188 -0.58 -1.72 10.80
N VAL A 189 -0.73 -1.14 9.60
CA VAL A 189 -1.69 -1.67 8.61
C VAL A 189 -1.47 -3.17 8.39
N PRO A 190 -2.53 -4.00 8.46
CA PRO A 190 -2.43 -5.45 8.30
C PRO A 190 -1.90 -5.87 6.92
N PHE A 191 -1.42 -7.10 6.82
CA PHE A 191 -1.01 -7.72 5.54
C PHE A 191 -2.15 -7.75 4.53
N LEU A 192 -1.87 -7.45 3.26
CA LEU A 192 -2.82 -7.35 2.15
C LEU A 192 -3.96 -6.36 2.43
N ASP A 193 -3.72 -5.41 3.30
CA ASP A 193 -4.63 -4.30 3.57
C ASP A 193 -4.01 -2.97 3.15
N GLY A 194 -4.85 -1.93 3.03
CA GLY A 194 -4.44 -0.61 2.56
C GLY A 194 -5.62 0.20 2.06
N MET A 195 -5.44 0.88 0.94
CA MET A 195 -6.41 1.80 0.34
C MET A 195 -6.70 1.42 -1.10
N VAL A 196 -7.90 1.74 -1.59
CA VAL A 196 -8.26 1.63 -3.00
C VAL A 196 -8.57 3.02 -3.56
N LEU A 197 -7.77 3.44 -4.53
CA LEU A 197 -7.99 4.64 -5.34
C LEU A 197 -8.70 4.21 -6.63
N TYR A 198 -9.75 4.91 -7.04
CA TYR A 198 -10.46 4.57 -8.27
C TYR A 198 -11.06 5.78 -8.98
N GLU A 199 -11.31 5.60 -10.27
CA GLU A 199 -12.02 6.56 -11.10
C GLU A 199 -13.52 6.40 -10.95
N SER A 200 -14.25 7.49 -10.88
CA SER A 200 -15.71 7.55 -10.92
C SER A 200 -16.15 8.66 -11.87
N ASP A 201 -17.44 8.72 -12.18
CA ASP A 201 -18.01 9.79 -13.02
C ASP A 201 -17.79 11.19 -12.42
N TYR A 202 -17.58 11.26 -11.12
CA TYR A 202 -17.37 12.51 -10.38
C TYR A 202 -15.90 12.74 -10.00
N GLY A 203 -14.95 12.08 -10.68
CA GLY A 203 -13.51 12.18 -10.45
C GLY A 203 -12.95 11.08 -9.53
N LEU A 204 -11.74 11.30 -9.02
CA LEU A 204 -11.02 10.30 -8.23
C LEU A 204 -11.64 10.11 -6.85
N ARG A 205 -11.68 8.86 -6.41
CA ARG A 205 -12.14 8.42 -5.09
C ARG A 205 -11.07 7.58 -4.44
N LEU A 206 -10.86 7.81 -3.16
CA LEU A 206 -10.00 7.00 -2.30
C LEU A 206 -10.85 6.36 -1.22
N CYS A 207 -10.77 5.05 -1.04
CA CYS A 207 -11.57 4.37 -0.02
C CYS A 207 -10.74 3.44 0.87
N HIS A 208 -11.21 3.32 2.12
CA HIS A 208 -10.76 2.36 3.11
C HIS A 208 -11.89 2.06 4.09
N ALA A 209 -12.15 0.77 4.34
CA ALA A 209 -13.17 0.28 5.27
C ALA A 209 -14.56 0.93 5.05
N GLY A 210 -14.96 1.11 3.78
CA GLY A 210 -16.22 1.71 3.38
C GLY A 210 -16.28 3.24 3.44
N LYS A 211 -15.29 3.91 4.07
CA LYS A 211 -15.17 5.37 4.02
C LYS A 211 -14.60 5.80 2.66
N VAL A 212 -15.30 6.68 1.96
CA VAL A 212 -14.91 7.19 0.64
C VAL A 212 -14.61 8.67 0.71
N LEU A 213 -13.46 9.06 0.17
CA LEU A 213 -12.98 10.45 0.08
C LEU A 213 -12.90 10.88 -1.38
N LYS A 214 -13.15 12.16 -1.67
CA LYS A 214 -12.80 12.78 -2.94
C LYS A 214 -11.32 13.16 -2.92
N VAL A 215 -10.61 12.87 -4.01
CA VAL A 215 -9.18 13.18 -4.12
C VAL A 215 -8.94 14.02 -5.35
N THR A 216 -8.09 15.03 -5.23
CA THR A 216 -7.64 15.86 -6.34
C THR A 216 -6.51 15.18 -7.11
N LYS A 217 -6.19 15.65 -8.32
CA LYS A 217 -5.11 15.09 -9.16
C LYS A 217 -3.71 15.21 -8.53
N ASP A 218 -3.54 16.12 -7.59
CA ASP A 218 -2.32 16.34 -6.80
C ASP A 218 -2.30 15.60 -5.45
N GLY A 219 -3.31 14.73 -5.21
CA GLY A 219 -3.36 13.85 -4.04
C GLY A 219 -3.93 14.48 -2.77
N ASN A 220 -4.53 15.69 -2.84
CA ASN A 220 -5.21 16.29 -1.69
C ASN A 220 -6.65 15.76 -1.57
N ILE A 221 -7.19 15.80 -0.34
CA ILE A 221 -8.62 15.57 -0.11
C ILE A 221 -9.40 16.81 -0.54
N LYS A 222 -10.51 16.59 -1.23
CA LYS A 222 -11.55 17.62 -1.45
C LYS A 222 -12.66 17.44 -0.43
N ASP A 223 -13.00 18.52 0.24
CA ASP A 223 -14.21 18.60 1.06
C ASP A 223 -15.49 18.50 0.21
#